data_be1b0f29f8b297d4a1c324c3c6919826
#
_entry.id   be1b0f29f8b297d4a1c324c3c6919826
#
_cell.length_a   1.000
_cell.length_b   1.000
_cell.length_c   1.000
_cell.angle_alpha   90.00
_cell.angle_beta   90.00
_cell.angle_gamma   90.00
#
_symmetry.space_group_name_H-M   'P 1'
#
loop_
_entity.id
_entity.type
_entity.pdbx_description
1 polymer ?
#
loop_
_entity_poly.entity_id
_entity_poly.type
_entity_poly.pdbx_seq_one_letter_code
_entity_poly.pdbx_strand_id
1 'polypeptide(L)'
;MSKSNNGRPGHPDLKRRAGLARLGALWAAIAVAPLASCGSGDDSPPPPPSAPPPPSTPARATVINSTLANPWGMAFLPDGRILVTQKGGSMVVLSADGTTKSNPLSGVPAVVSSGQGGLLDVVLDPDFATPGSNWVYFAYSEAGTGGSGTAVNRGRLDLASGQLLDVPLTPLFQQLPKVGGDGHFGSRLAFRADKTLFITLGERQQGSPAQSLTSHLGKVVRINRDGSIPTDNPNMGAGASPGIWSYGIRNPQGAAIHPATGELWELEHGPQGGDELNIARAGQNYGWPNVSYGCNYGATTPGCEIGGGVHAPQYTEPVSRWPAPGTPTPYSSIAPSGLTFYTGSGFPEWQGNVFLGALAGTALWRVVLNGNVEVSRERLFASLGQRIRCVKQGPDGWLYFLTDSGRLYRVDR
;
A
#
# COMPACT_ATOMS: atom_id res chain seq x y z
N MET A 1 -21.10 -56.88 -35.62
CA MET A 1 -21.66 -56.37 -36.89
C MET A 1 -21.44 -54.89 -36.84
N SER A 2 -20.75 -54.27 -37.65
CA SER A 2 -20.21 -54.12 -38.97
C SER A 2 -19.45 -52.78 -38.92
N LYS A 3 -18.14 -52.72 -39.02
CA LYS A 3 -17.30 -52.32 -40.18
C LYS A 3 -17.93 -51.19 -41.00
N SER A 4 -17.30 -50.09 -41.29
CA SER A 4 -16.03 -49.76 -41.99
C SER A 4 -16.01 -48.25 -42.18
N ASN A 5 -15.02 -47.52 -42.35
CA ASN A 5 -13.73 -47.50 -43.07
C ASN A 5 -13.51 -46.12 -43.68
N ASN A 6 -12.32 -45.60 -43.52
CA ASN A 6 -11.48 -44.88 -44.44
C ASN A 6 -11.84 -43.48 -44.99
N GLY A 7 -10.83 -42.63 -44.93
CA GLY A 7 -10.60 -41.55 -45.88
C GLY A 7 -9.62 -40.47 -45.45
N ARG A 8 -8.30 -40.74 -45.49
CA ARG A 8 -7.28 -39.70 -45.78
C ARG A 8 -7.09 -39.59 -47.28
N PRO A 9 -6.85 -38.43 -47.86
CA PRO A 9 -5.56 -38.07 -48.40
C PRO A 9 -5.22 -36.57 -48.14
N GLY A 10 -4.05 -36.04 -48.19
CA GLY A 10 -2.79 -36.32 -48.84
C GLY A 10 -2.09 -34.97 -48.97
N HIS A 11 -0.85 -34.85 -48.50
CA HIS A 11 0.06 -33.73 -48.79
C HIS A 11 0.34 -33.59 -50.27
N PRO A 12 0.77 -32.37 -50.72
CA PRO A 12 2.01 -32.35 -51.47
C PRO A 12 3.04 -31.32 -50.94
N ASP A 13 4.22 -31.84 -50.83
CA ASP A 13 5.53 -31.21 -50.79
C ASP A 13 5.83 -30.48 -52.09
N LEU A 14 6.45 -29.30 -52.07
CA LEU A 14 7.22 -28.77 -53.18
C LEU A 14 8.35 -27.84 -52.74
N LYS A 15 9.50 -28.30 -53.07
CA LYS A 15 10.89 -27.89 -52.93
C LYS A 15 11.22 -26.45 -53.35
N ARG A 16 12.14 -25.87 -52.59
CA ARG A 16 13.34 -25.09 -52.99
C ARG A 16 13.30 -24.20 -54.25
N ARG A 17 13.68 -22.93 -54.04
CA ARG A 17 14.79 -22.29 -54.81
C ARG A 17 15.39 -21.13 -54.00
N ALA A 18 16.71 -21.21 -53.88
CA ALA A 18 17.59 -20.15 -53.44
C ALA A 18 17.78 -19.09 -54.54
N GLY A 19 17.88 -17.84 -54.19
CA GLY A 19 18.27 -16.75 -55.06
C GLY A 19 19.04 -15.70 -54.29
N LEU A 20 20.37 -15.74 -54.38
CA LEU A 20 21.26 -14.66 -53.97
C LEU A 20 21.14 -13.50 -54.99
N ALA A 21 20.95 -12.29 -54.50
CA ALA A 21 21.28 -11.08 -55.26
C ALA A 21 22.05 -10.12 -54.32
N ARG A 22 23.32 -9.97 -54.61
CA ARG A 22 24.21 -8.90 -54.11
C ARG A 22 23.96 -7.64 -54.94
N LEU A 23 23.82 -6.49 -54.29
CA LEU A 23 24.04 -5.14 -54.84
C LEU A 23 24.35 -4.27 -53.62
N GLY A 24 25.55 -3.77 -53.41
CA GLY A 24 26.20 -2.77 -54.17
C GLY A 24 26.09 -1.45 -53.40
N ALA A 25 27.03 -1.19 -52.44
CA ALA A 25 27.13 0.07 -51.68
C ALA A 25 27.63 1.20 -52.63
N LEU A 26 26.87 2.27 -52.73
CA LEU A 26 27.36 3.57 -53.24
C LEU A 26 27.53 4.52 -52.02
N TRP A 27 28.76 4.84 -51.75
CA TRP A 27 29.13 5.94 -50.85
C TRP A 27 29.14 7.26 -51.68
N ALA A 28 28.23 8.19 -51.37
CA ALA A 28 28.34 9.56 -51.82
C ALA A 28 29.05 10.38 -50.76
N ALA A 29 30.30 10.75 -51.02
CA ALA A 29 31.06 11.68 -50.21
C ALA A 29 30.58 13.10 -50.50
N ILE A 30 29.95 13.75 -49.53
CA ILE A 30 29.71 15.21 -49.55
C ILE A 30 30.88 15.87 -48.82
N ALA A 31 31.72 16.58 -49.56
CA ALA A 31 32.75 17.43 -49.03
C ALA A 31 32.10 18.72 -48.49
N VAL A 32 32.19 18.94 -47.18
CA VAL A 32 31.87 20.22 -46.54
C VAL A 32 33.16 20.95 -46.24
N ALA A 33 33.35 22.09 -46.89
CA ALA A 33 34.45 22.99 -46.64
C ALA A 33 34.30 23.64 -45.25
N PRO A 34 35.38 23.86 -44.47
CA PRO A 34 35.29 24.53 -43.19
C PRO A 34 35.23 26.04 -43.39
N LEU A 35 34.15 26.66 -42.94
CA LEU A 35 34.12 28.09 -42.68
C LEU A 35 34.88 28.34 -41.38
N ALA A 36 36.04 28.93 -41.43
CA ALA A 36 36.79 29.42 -40.29
C ALA A 36 36.03 30.60 -39.65
N SER A 37 35.39 30.35 -38.51
CA SER A 37 34.94 31.41 -37.61
C SER A 37 35.99 31.56 -36.52
N CYS A 38 36.69 32.69 -36.50
CA CYS A 38 37.52 33.13 -35.35
C CYS A 38 36.61 33.49 -34.21
N GLY A 39 36.35 32.51 -33.30
CA GLY A 39 35.79 32.75 -32.00
C GLY A 39 36.91 32.68 -30.98
N SER A 40 37.13 33.76 -30.20
CA SER A 40 38.02 33.80 -29.06
C SER A 40 37.62 32.72 -28.07
N GLY A 41 38.39 31.64 -28.05
CA GLY A 41 38.22 30.58 -27.06
C GLY A 41 38.64 31.09 -25.68
N ASP A 42 37.70 31.02 -24.74
CA ASP A 42 37.99 31.17 -23.33
C ASP A 42 38.59 29.83 -22.87
N ASP A 43 39.93 29.78 -22.82
CA ASP A 43 40.71 28.61 -22.37
C ASP A 43 40.67 28.47 -20.84
N SER A 44 39.52 28.63 -20.21
CA SER A 44 39.36 28.29 -18.81
C SER A 44 39.36 26.76 -18.67
N PRO A 45 40.24 26.17 -17.84
CA PRO A 45 40.24 24.74 -17.60
C PRO A 45 38.87 24.34 -17.02
N PRO A 46 38.33 23.16 -17.37
CA PRO A 46 37.08 22.69 -16.78
C PRO A 46 37.18 22.67 -15.25
N PRO A 47 36.14 23.07 -14.53
CA PRO A 47 36.16 23.05 -13.08
C PRO A 47 36.51 21.62 -12.60
N PRO A 48 37.34 21.50 -11.55
CA PRO A 48 37.68 20.20 -11.01
C PRO A 48 36.39 19.44 -10.64
N PRO A 49 36.36 18.10 -10.83
CA PRO A 49 35.19 17.31 -10.47
C PRO A 49 34.86 17.62 -9.00
N SER A 50 33.59 17.92 -8.73
CA SER A 50 33.10 18.16 -7.38
C SER A 50 33.48 16.98 -6.49
N ALA A 51 34.07 17.25 -5.33
CA ALA A 51 34.39 16.22 -4.35
C ALA A 51 33.12 15.39 -4.07
N PRO A 52 33.24 14.05 -3.92
CA PRO A 52 32.12 13.24 -3.55
C PRO A 52 31.50 13.80 -2.26
N PRO A 53 30.16 13.85 -2.14
CA PRO A 53 29.53 14.33 -0.93
C PRO A 53 30.07 13.53 0.27
N PRO A 54 30.27 14.18 1.44
CA PRO A 54 30.74 13.48 2.63
C PRO A 54 29.79 12.30 2.91
N PRO A 55 30.33 11.16 3.42
CA PRO A 55 29.51 9.99 3.73
C PRO A 55 28.38 10.44 4.68
N SER A 56 27.14 10.23 4.27
CA SER A 56 25.98 10.55 5.10
C SER A 56 26.00 9.67 6.34
N THR A 57 25.73 10.25 7.52
CA THR A 57 25.55 9.46 8.75
C THR A 57 24.48 8.40 8.47
N PRO A 58 24.74 7.10 8.79
CA PRO A 58 23.78 6.05 8.56
C PRO A 58 22.47 6.29 9.31
N ALA A 59 21.35 5.95 8.68
CA ALA A 59 20.06 5.95 9.34
C ALA A 59 20.05 5.00 10.54
N ARG A 60 19.50 5.45 11.65
CA ARG A 60 19.29 4.63 12.85
C ARG A 60 17.84 4.65 13.29
N ALA A 61 17.38 3.57 13.92
CA ALA A 61 16.06 3.47 14.50
C ALA A 61 16.19 3.46 16.03
N THR A 62 15.69 4.52 16.67
CA THR A 62 15.75 4.70 18.13
C THR A 62 14.38 4.49 18.74
N VAL A 63 14.28 3.65 19.78
CA VAL A 63 13.04 3.48 20.57
C VAL A 63 12.79 4.76 21.35
N ILE A 64 11.62 5.37 21.18
CA ILE A 64 11.20 6.55 21.95
C ILE A 64 10.05 6.25 22.91
N ASN A 65 9.33 5.15 22.70
CA ASN A 65 8.32 4.66 23.63
C ASN A 65 8.24 3.13 23.57
N SER A 66 8.01 2.48 24.71
CA SER A 66 7.86 1.01 24.81
C SER A 66 6.68 0.59 25.69
N THR A 67 5.68 1.47 25.88
CA THR A 67 4.58 1.27 26.82
C THR A 67 3.21 1.08 26.13
N LEU A 68 3.21 0.97 24.79
CA LEU A 68 1.98 0.80 24.01
C LEU A 68 1.49 -0.66 24.06
N ALA A 69 0.18 -0.87 23.98
CA ALA A 69 -0.44 -2.19 24.00
C ALA A 69 -0.93 -2.57 22.60
N ASN A 70 -0.16 -3.37 21.86
CA ASN A 70 -0.48 -3.77 20.49
C ASN A 70 -0.92 -2.58 19.61
N PRO A 71 -0.08 -1.55 19.44
CA PRO A 71 -0.44 -0.38 18.65
C PRO A 71 -0.66 -0.75 17.19
N TRP A 72 -1.66 -0.11 16.53
CA TRP A 72 -2.00 -0.44 15.15
C TRP A 72 -1.87 0.73 14.18
N GLY A 73 -2.44 1.88 14.49
CA GLY A 73 -2.38 3.11 13.70
C GLY A 73 -1.83 4.28 14.50
N MET A 74 -1.29 5.28 13.81
CA MET A 74 -0.88 6.54 14.43
C MET A 74 -1.14 7.73 13.49
N ALA A 75 -1.42 8.88 14.10
CA ALA A 75 -1.54 10.17 13.43
C ALA A 75 -0.84 11.25 14.25
N PHE A 76 -0.07 12.11 13.59
CA PHE A 76 0.57 13.26 14.23
C PHE A 76 -0.42 14.42 14.32
N LEU A 77 -0.60 14.98 15.52
CA LEU A 77 -1.39 16.17 15.75
C LEU A 77 -0.58 17.42 15.30
N PRO A 78 -1.24 18.55 15.00
CA PRO A 78 -0.55 19.77 14.56
C PRO A 78 0.50 20.31 15.53
N ASP A 79 0.37 20.00 16.82
CA ASP A 79 1.31 20.37 17.88
C ASP A 79 2.43 19.35 18.10
N GLY A 80 2.53 18.33 17.24
CA GLY A 80 3.54 17.29 17.27
C GLY A 80 3.18 16.09 18.14
N ARG A 81 2.15 16.15 18.99
CA ARG A 81 1.69 14.97 19.76
C ARG A 81 1.24 13.86 18.81
N ILE A 82 1.23 12.62 19.31
CA ILE A 82 0.95 11.45 18.48
C ILE A 82 -0.28 10.73 19.01
N LEU A 83 -1.34 10.69 18.23
CA LEU A 83 -2.52 9.87 18.50
C LEU A 83 -2.25 8.44 18.05
N VAL A 84 -2.46 7.46 18.93
CA VAL A 84 -2.18 6.05 18.65
C VAL A 84 -3.40 5.19 19.00
N THR A 85 -3.81 4.35 18.06
CA THR A 85 -4.79 3.30 18.32
C THR A 85 -4.11 2.04 18.82
N GLN A 86 -4.72 1.38 19.78
CA GLN A 86 -4.29 0.10 20.32
C GLN A 86 -5.36 -0.94 20.00
N LYS A 87 -4.96 -2.04 19.42
CA LYS A 87 -5.85 -3.07 18.84
C LYS A 87 -6.93 -3.56 19.79
N GLY A 88 -6.66 -3.56 21.09
CA GLY A 88 -7.62 -3.94 22.13
C GLY A 88 -8.82 -3.02 22.30
N GLY A 89 -8.91 -1.90 21.56
CA GLY A 89 -10.05 -0.98 21.63
C GLY A 89 -9.76 0.32 22.39
N SER A 90 -8.52 0.63 22.67
CA SER A 90 -8.15 1.89 23.32
C SER A 90 -7.40 2.83 22.36
N MET A 91 -7.54 4.13 22.59
CA MET A 91 -6.83 5.18 21.87
C MET A 91 -6.09 6.04 22.89
N VAL A 92 -4.83 6.35 22.65
CA VAL A 92 -3.97 7.11 23.56
C VAL A 92 -3.26 8.23 22.81
N VAL A 93 -2.81 9.25 23.53
CA VAL A 93 -2.01 10.34 23.00
C VAL A 93 -0.62 10.29 23.63
N LEU A 94 0.42 10.32 22.80
CA LEU A 94 1.79 10.52 23.27
C LEU A 94 2.15 12.01 23.19
N SER A 95 3.07 12.44 24.07
CA SER A 95 3.70 13.76 23.98
C SER A 95 4.39 13.95 22.63
N ALA A 96 4.74 15.18 22.27
CA ALA A 96 5.37 15.49 20.98
C ALA A 96 6.74 14.81 20.80
N ASP A 97 7.47 14.57 21.89
CA ASP A 97 8.70 13.78 21.89
C ASP A 97 8.44 12.26 21.93
N GLY A 98 7.19 11.83 22.01
CA GLY A 98 6.76 10.44 22.03
C GLY A 98 6.97 9.71 23.36
N THR A 99 7.58 10.34 24.37
CA THR A 99 8.04 9.64 25.60
C THR A 99 6.92 9.41 26.62
N THR A 100 5.99 10.35 26.76
CA THR A 100 4.90 10.29 27.73
C THR A 100 3.60 9.85 27.07
N LYS A 101 2.89 8.92 27.70
CA LYS A 101 1.60 8.38 27.24
C LYS A 101 0.45 8.84 28.16
N SER A 102 -0.64 9.32 27.56
CA SER A 102 -1.87 9.64 28.26
C SER A 102 -2.59 8.39 28.81
N ASN A 103 -3.57 8.60 29.67
CA ASN A 103 -4.62 7.60 29.87
C ASN A 103 -5.36 7.34 28.55
N PRO A 104 -6.04 6.20 28.41
CA PRO A 104 -6.93 5.95 27.28
C PRO A 104 -8.01 7.02 27.16
N LEU A 105 -8.27 7.47 25.93
CA LEU A 105 -9.38 8.37 25.66
C LEU A 105 -10.71 7.64 25.89
N SER A 106 -11.68 8.33 26.48
CA SER A 106 -13.06 7.85 26.54
C SER A 106 -13.82 8.15 25.23
N GLY A 107 -15.01 7.57 25.05
CA GLY A 107 -15.83 7.77 23.84
C GLY A 107 -15.43 6.89 22.65
N VAL A 108 -14.42 6.06 22.76
CA VAL A 108 -14.07 5.07 21.72
C VAL A 108 -15.14 3.96 21.72
N PRO A 109 -15.72 3.58 20.56
CA PRO A 109 -16.73 2.53 20.50
C PRO A 109 -16.15 1.16 20.86
N ALA A 110 -17.03 0.23 21.25
CA ALA A 110 -16.65 -1.16 21.48
C ALA A 110 -16.22 -1.82 20.16
N VAL A 111 -15.18 -2.65 20.21
CA VAL A 111 -14.59 -3.32 19.06
C VAL A 111 -14.54 -4.83 19.25
N VAL A 112 -14.54 -5.59 18.15
CA VAL A 112 -14.26 -7.03 18.17
C VAL A 112 -12.75 -7.25 18.04
N SER A 113 -12.04 -7.40 19.16
CA SER A 113 -10.57 -7.48 19.17
C SER A 113 -10.02 -8.91 19.03
N SER A 114 -10.71 -9.77 18.25
CA SER A 114 -10.26 -11.14 17.96
C SER A 114 -9.35 -11.18 16.73
N GLY A 115 -8.36 -12.04 16.73
CA GLY A 115 -7.46 -12.30 15.60
C GLY A 115 -6.80 -11.03 15.06
N GLN A 116 -7.11 -10.64 13.82
CA GLN A 116 -6.65 -9.40 13.20
C GLN A 116 -7.58 -8.19 13.47
N GLY A 117 -8.77 -8.41 14.05
CA GLY A 117 -9.72 -7.36 14.39
C GLY A 117 -9.32 -6.55 15.61
N GLY A 118 -9.99 -5.42 15.83
CA GLY A 118 -9.78 -4.50 16.95
C GLY A 118 -10.03 -3.05 16.57
N LEU A 119 -9.46 -2.11 17.31
CA LEU A 119 -9.31 -0.71 16.90
C LEU A 119 -8.07 -0.61 16.03
N LEU A 120 -8.25 -0.17 14.78
CA LEU A 120 -7.26 -0.33 13.72
C LEU A 120 -6.66 1.01 13.31
N ASP A 121 -6.89 1.52 12.11
CA ASP A 121 -6.24 2.76 11.68
C ASP A 121 -6.89 4.02 12.23
N VAL A 122 -6.13 5.11 12.22
CA VAL A 122 -6.60 6.46 12.57
C VAL A 122 -5.94 7.50 11.68
N VAL A 123 -6.75 8.47 11.23
CA VAL A 123 -6.28 9.64 10.47
C VAL A 123 -6.99 10.89 10.96
N LEU A 124 -6.33 12.04 10.83
CA LEU A 124 -6.96 13.33 11.12
C LEU A 124 -7.79 13.80 9.92
N ASP A 125 -8.83 14.56 10.19
CA ASP A 125 -9.51 15.34 9.15
C ASP A 125 -8.50 16.29 8.47
N PRO A 126 -8.55 16.48 7.15
CA PRO A 126 -7.69 17.44 6.47
C PRO A 126 -7.75 18.87 7.02
N ASP A 127 -8.89 19.24 7.61
CA ASP A 127 -9.09 20.54 8.25
C ASP A 127 -8.93 20.51 9.78
N PHE A 128 -8.31 19.48 10.35
CA PHE A 128 -8.20 19.27 11.79
C PHE A 128 -7.70 20.49 12.57
N ALA A 129 -6.78 21.26 12.00
CA ALA A 129 -6.22 22.47 12.62
C ALA A 129 -7.19 23.66 12.61
N THR A 130 -8.29 23.58 11.85
CA THR A 130 -9.33 24.64 11.81
C THR A 130 -10.16 24.59 13.10
N PRO A 131 -10.39 25.71 13.77
CA PRO A 131 -11.22 25.72 14.98
C PRO A 131 -12.59 25.04 14.79
N GLY A 132 -12.92 24.08 15.65
CA GLY A 132 -14.14 23.27 15.58
C GLY A 132 -14.10 22.09 14.62
N SER A 133 -12.99 21.88 13.88
CA SER A 133 -12.82 20.78 12.90
C SER A 133 -11.85 19.69 13.41
N ASN A 134 -11.65 19.57 14.69
CA ASN A 134 -10.74 18.59 15.34
C ASN A 134 -11.26 17.14 15.26
N TRP A 135 -11.76 16.76 14.07
CA TRP A 135 -12.23 15.40 13.81
C TRP A 135 -11.07 14.43 13.57
N VAL A 136 -11.21 13.26 14.17
CA VAL A 136 -10.37 12.09 13.87
C VAL A 136 -11.27 11.00 13.31
N TYR A 137 -10.79 10.31 12.28
CA TYR A 137 -11.47 9.18 11.66
C TYR A 137 -10.71 7.91 12.05
N PHE A 138 -11.44 6.87 12.41
CA PHE A 138 -10.83 5.61 12.84
C PHE A 138 -11.60 4.42 12.29
N ALA A 139 -10.83 3.40 11.91
CA ALA A 139 -11.35 2.12 11.47
C ALA A 139 -11.31 1.11 12.60
N TYR A 140 -12.32 0.25 12.67
CA TYR A 140 -12.39 -0.79 13.69
C TYR A 140 -13.21 -1.99 13.20
N SER A 141 -13.06 -3.11 13.85
CA SER A 141 -13.90 -4.28 13.61
C SER A 141 -15.17 -4.18 14.46
N GLU A 142 -16.31 -4.16 13.78
CA GLU A 142 -17.64 -4.04 14.36
C GLU A 142 -18.39 -5.36 14.30
N ALA A 143 -19.04 -5.75 15.40
CA ALA A 143 -19.95 -6.88 15.44
C ALA A 143 -21.27 -6.61 14.72
N GLY A 144 -21.93 -7.64 14.22
CA GLY A 144 -23.26 -7.55 13.64
C GLY A 144 -23.77 -8.90 13.15
N THR A 145 -24.91 -8.91 12.48
CA THR A 145 -25.52 -10.14 11.96
C THR A 145 -24.56 -10.84 11.01
N GLY A 146 -24.27 -12.09 11.28
CA GLY A 146 -23.35 -12.92 10.50
C GLY A 146 -21.91 -12.93 10.99
N GLY A 147 -21.52 -12.04 11.89
CA GLY A 147 -20.16 -11.98 12.43
C GLY A 147 -19.63 -10.58 12.65
N SER A 148 -18.49 -10.25 12.04
CA SER A 148 -17.86 -8.93 12.14
C SER A 148 -17.42 -8.40 10.76
N GLY A 149 -17.21 -7.11 10.70
CA GLY A 149 -16.70 -6.44 9.49
C GLY A 149 -16.02 -5.12 9.86
N THR A 150 -15.28 -4.56 8.94
CA THR A 150 -14.67 -3.25 9.12
C THR A 150 -15.74 -2.16 9.13
N ALA A 151 -15.68 -1.29 10.12
CA ALA A 151 -16.46 -0.06 10.21
C ALA A 151 -15.53 1.14 10.32
N VAL A 152 -15.98 2.29 9.84
CA VAL A 152 -15.29 3.57 9.98
C VAL A 152 -16.20 4.56 10.63
N ASN A 153 -15.70 5.22 11.65
CA ASN A 153 -16.39 6.29 12.34
C ASN A 153 -15.48 7.51 12.53
N ARG A 154 -16.01 8.59 13.07
CA ARG A 154 -15.24 9.77 13.46
C ARG A 154 -15.68 10.27 14.83
N GLY A 155 -14.83 11.06 15.47
CA GLY A 155 -15.14 11.76 16.69
C GLY A 155 -14.33 13.05 16.79
N ARG A 156 -14.80 14.03 17.51
CA ARG A 156 -13.98 15.22 17.80
C ARG A 156 -13.05 14.92 18.96
N LEU A 157 -11.75 15.14 18.72
CA LEU A 157 -10.73 14.92 19.73
C LEU A 157 -10.70 16.10 20.72
N ASP A 158 -11.13 15.87 21.95
CA ASP A 158 -10.98 16.81 23.03
C ASP A 158 -9.84 16.38 23.96
N LEU A 159 -8.69 17.02 23.78
CA LEU A 159 -7.49 16.73 24.54
C LEU A 159 -7.56 17.24 26.00
N ALA A 160 -8.38 18.23 26.27
CA ALA A 160 -8.52 18.77 27.63
C ALA A 160 -9.30 17.81 28.54
N SER A 161 -10.35 17.20 28.02
CA SER A 161 -11.11 16.18 28.77
C SER A 161 -10.61 14.75 28.57
N GLY A 162 -9.73 14.52 27.59
CA GLY A 162 -9.26 13.16 27.23
C GLY A 162 -10.35 12.29 26.61
N GLN A 163 -11.15 12.88 25.70
CA GLN A 163 -12.33 12.22 25.12
C GLN A 163 -12.41 12.35 23.60
N LEU A 164 -13.09 11.37 22.97
CA LEU A 164 -13.71 11.53 21.68
C LEU A 164 -15.18 11.92 21.87
N LEU A 165 -15.53 13.09 21.38
CA LEU A 165 -16.89 13.65 21.44
C LEU A 165 -17.61 13.43 20.10
N ASP A 166 -18.93 13.51 20.13
CA ASP A 166 -19.79 13.48 18.92
C ASP A 166 -19.57 12.26 18.01
N VAL A 167 -19.19 11.13 18.60
CA VAL A 167 -19.05 9.87 17.85
C VAL A 167 -20.44 9.37 17.45
N PRO A 168 -20.78 9.27 16.14
CA PRO A 168 -22.08 8.78 15.71
C PRO A 168 -22.35 7.35 16.19
N LEU A 169 -23.59 7.07 16.61
CA LEU A 169 -24.01 5.70 16.97
C LEU A 169 -23.99 4.76 15.78
N THR A 170 -24.37 5.26 14.59
CA THR A 170 -24.22 4.52 13.34
C THR A 170 -22.91 4.96 12.67
N PRO A 171 -22.01 4.04 12.37
CA PRO A 171 -20.76 4.38 11.67
C PRO A 171 -20.99 5.06 10.33
N LEU A 172 -20.04 5.90 9.92
CA LEU A 172 -20.06 6.54 8.60
C LEU A 172 -19.99 5.52 7.46
N PHE A 173 -19.31 4.40 7.71
CA PHE A 173 -19.20 3.29 6.77
C PHE A 173 -19.19 1.95 7.50
N GLN A 174 -19.84 0.96 6.90
CA GLN A 174 -19.83 -0.44 7.35
C GLN A 174 -19.56 -1.38 6.19
N GLN A 175 -18.58 -2.26 6.34
CA GLN A 175 -18.35 -3.36 5.42
C GLN A 175 -19.51 -4.35 5.50
N LEU A 176 -20.16 -4.62 4.38
CA LEU A 176 -21.27 -5.57 4.28
C LEU A 176 -21.01 -6.60 3.18
N PRO A 177 -21.47 -7.87 3.36
CA PRO A 177 -22.03 -8.42 4.61
C PRO A 177 -20.97 -8.53 5.72
N LYS A 178 -21.39 -8.56 6.97
CA LYS A 178 -20.53 -9.01 8.07
C LYS A 178 -20.49 -10.53 8.04
N VAL A 179 -19.30 -11.09 8.30
CA VAL A 179 -19.06 -12.53 8.18
C VAL A 179 -18.27 -13.06 9.38
N GLY A 180 -18.32 -14.35 9.60
CA GLY A 180 -17.51 -15.04 10.60
C GLY A 180 -16.02 -14.98 10.29
N GLY A 181 -15.22 -15.44 11.23
CA GLY A 181 -13.75 -15.39 11.15
C GLY A 181 -13.17 -14.10 11.72
N ASP A 182 -11.85 -14.10 11.92
CA ASP A 182 -11.12 -13.05 12.65
C ASP A 182 -9.91 -12.50 11.87
N GLY A 183 -9.80 -12.79 10.57
CA GLY A 183 -8.74 -12.30 9.69
C GLY A 183 -9.24 -11.35 8.60
N HIS A 184 -8.29 -10.75 7.89
CA HIS A 184 -8.44 -9.95 6.69
C HIS A 184 -9.46 -8.80 6.81
N PHE A 185 -9.23 -7.88 7.74
CA PHE A 185 -10.06 -6.68 7.90
C PHE A 185 -9.62 -5.53 6.98
N GLY A 186 -8.38 -5.52 6.46
CA GLY A 186 -7.81 -4.38 5.75
C GLY A 186 -7.65 -3.18 6.67
N SER A 187 -8.56 -2.19 6.56
CA SER A 187 -8.81 -1.09 7.51
C SER A 187 -7.84 0.09 7.48
N ARG A 188 -7.03 0.27 6.44
CA ARG A 188 -6.25 1.50 6.28
C ARG A 188 -7.10 2.63 5.74
N LEU A 189 -6.81 3.82 6.23
CA LEU A 189 -7.50 5.06 5.92
C LEU A 189 -6.54 6.05 5.25
N ALA A 190 -6.97 6.70 4.19
CA ALA A 190 -6.19 7.75 3.53
C ALA A 190 -7.10 8.85 2.98
N PHE A 191 -6.91 10.08 3.46
CA PHE A 191 -7.57 11.25 2.88
C PHE A 191 -6.84 11.71 1.62
N ARG A 192 -7.61 11.96 0.58
CA ARG A 192 -7.16 12.62 -0.65
C ARG A 192 -7.24 14.15 -0.50
N ALA A 193 -6.56 14.89 -1.38
CA ALA A 193 -6.56 16.35 -1.36
C ALA A 193 -7.96 16.98 -1.54
N ASP A 194 -8.87 16.28 -2.23
CA ASP A 194 -10.28 16.66 -2.36
C ASP A 194 -11.12 16.41 -1.10
N LYS A 195 -10.47 15.97 -0.02
CA LYS A 195 -11.05 15.63 1.28
C LYS A 195 -11.99 14.43 1.26
N THR A 196 -11.93 13.57 0.23
CA THR A 196 -12.57 12.26 0.25
C THR A 196 -11.69 11.25 0.98
N LEU A 197 -12.31 10.27 1.62
CA LEU A 197 -11.64 9.26 2.43
C LEU A 197 -11.65 7.91 1.71
N PHE A 198 -10.47 7.36 1.47
CA PHE A 198 -10.32 5.97 1.06
C PHE A 198 -10.24 5.04 2.26
N ILE A 199 -10.89 3.88 2.12
CA ILE A 199 -10.96 2.81 3.12
C ILE A 199 -10.56 1.53 2.43
N THR A 200 -9.54 0.85 2.93
CA THR A 200 -9.16 -0.47 2.43
C THR A 200 -9.89 -1.57 3.20
N LEU A 201 -10.42 -2.57 2.49
CA LEU A 201 -11.26 -3.64 3.05
C LEU A 201 -10.72 -5.00 2.64
N GLY A 202 -10.41 -5.83 3.61
CA GLY A 202 -10.05 -7.23 3.37
C GLY A 202 -11.28 -8.09 3.01
N GLU A 203 -11.04 -9.23 2.40
CA GLU A 203 -12.09 -10.17 1.99
C GLU A 203 -12.55 -11.12 3.10
N ARG A 204 -12.06 -10.92 4.33
CA ARG A 204 -12.46 -11.63 5.54
C ARG A 204 -12.23 -13.15 5.45
N GLN A 205 -11.17 -13.56 4.73
CA GLN A 205 -10.80 -14.97 4.46
C GLN A 205 -11.87 -15.77 3.70
N GLN A 206 -12.75 -15.04 2.95
CA GLN A 206 -13.81 -15.68 2.16
C GLN A 206 -13.39 -15.92 0.70
N GLY A 207 -12.34 -15.27 0.22
CA GLY A 207 -11.83 -15.40 -1.15
C GLY A 207 -12.77 -14.82 -2.20
N SER A 208 -13.66 -15.64 -2.77
CA SER A 208 -14.51 -15.31 -3.93
C SER A 208 -15.32 -14.00 -3.83
N PRO A 209 -15.81 -13.53 -2.66
CA PRO A 209 -16.49 -12.24 -2.57
C PRO A 209 -15.65 -11.04 -2.99
N ALA A 210 -14.31 -11.18 -3.04
CA ALA A 210 -13.44 -10.12 -3.57
C ALA A 210 -13.79 -9.76 -5.02
N GLN A 211 -14.29 -10.71 -5.82
CA GLN A 211 -14.75 -10.49 -7.20
C GLN A 211 -16.21 -10.05 -7.30
N SER A 212 -17.01 -10.17 -6.25
CA SER A 212 -18.41 -9.78 -6.26
C SER A 212 -18.58 -8.30 -6.00
N LEU A 213 -19.24 -7.59 -6.92
CA LEU A 213 -19.54 -6.15 -6.75
C LEU A 213 -20.74 -5.90 -5.82
N THR A 214 -21.50 -6.93 -5.44
CA THR A 214 -22.60 -6.83 -4.46
C THR A 214 -22.14 -6.97 -3.01
N SER A 215 -20.82 -6.92 -2.77
CA SER A 215 -20.19 -7.09 -1.47
C SER A 215 -19.04 -6.09 -1.29
N HIS A 216 -18.83 -5.61 -0.07
CA HIS A 216 -17.67 -4.80 0.29
C HIS A 216 -16.41 -5.61 0.63
N LEU A 217 -16.47 -6.96 0.61
CA LEU A 217 -15.33 -7.81 0.92
C LEU A 217 -14.27 -7.73 -0.19
N GLY A 218 -13.02 -7.42 0.18
CA GLY A 218 -11.91 -7.32 -0.77
C GLY A 218 -12.00 -6.14 -1.74
N LYS A 219 -12.21 -4.94 -1.18
CA LYS A 219 -12.43 -3.69 -1.93
C LYS A 219 -11.56 -2.55 -1.39
N VAL A 220 -11.33 -1.57 -2.21
CA VAL A 220 -11.13 -0.19 -1.76
C VAL A 220 -12.45 0.55 -1.94
N VAL A 221 -12.84 1.33 -0.93
CA VAL A 221 -14.04 2.16 -0.92
C VAL A 221 -13.63 3.61 -0.78
N ARG A 222 -14.36 4.54 -1.44
CA ARG A 222 -14.17 5.98 -1.29
C ARG A 222 -15.50 6.64 -0.86
N ILE A 223 -15.43 7.43 0.22
CA ILE A 223 -16.55 8.15 0.79
C ILE A 223 -16.21 9.62 1.01
N ASN A 224 -17.22 10.46 1.15
CA ASN A 224 -17.09 11.81 1.69
C ASN A 224 -16.88 11.78 3.21
N ARG A 225 -16.47 12.91 3.79
CA ARG A 225 -16.25 13.06 5.25
C ARG A 225 -17.48 12.77 6.12
N ASP A 226 -18.67 12.88 5.56
CA ASP A 226 -19.95 12.62 6.24
C ASP A 226 -20.48 11.21 6.02
N GLY A 227 -19.75 10.38 5.27
CA GLY A 227 -20.14 9.01 4.93
C GLY A 227 -20.94 8.89 3.62
N SER A 228 -21.36 9.99 3.00
CA SER A 228 -22.03 9.96 1.70
C SER A 228 -21.07 9.50 0.60
N ILE A 229 -21.64 9.03 -0.52
CA ILE A 229 -20.84 8.53 -1.64
C ILE A 229 -20.54 9.69 -2.61
N PRO A 230 -19.25 9.93 -2.97
CA PRO A 230 -18.88 10.91 -3.98
C PRO A 230 -19.54 10.61 -5.35
N THR A 231 -20.06 11.63 -6.00
CA THR A 231 -20.77 11.48 -7.30
C THR A 231 -19.85 11.09 -8.45
N ASP A 232 -18.55 11.31 -8.30
CA ASP A 232 -17.49 10.96 -9.26
C ASP A 232 -16.83 9.60 -8.95
N ASN A 233 -17.40 8.79 -8.06
CA ASN A 233 -16.99 7.39 -7.91
C ASN A 233 -17.29 6.61 -9.19
N PRO A 234 -16.49 5.57 -9.49
CA PRO A 234 -16.72 4.75 -10.69
C PRO A 234 -18.10 4.08 -10.65
N ASN A 235 -18.78 4.05 -11.80
CA ASN A 235 -20.02 3.31 -11.93
C ASN A 235 -19.68 1.80 -12.03
N MET A 236 -19.94 1.07 -10.95
CA MET A 236 -19.68 -0.37 -10.86
C MET A 236 -20.86 -1.23 -11.37
N GLY A 237 -21.87 -0.61 -11.96
CA GLY A 237 -23.07 -1.27 -12.47
C GLY A 237 -24.22 -1.38 -11.47
N ALA A 238 -25.39 -1.78 -12.00
CA ALA A 238 -26.60 -1.88 -11.19
C ALA A 238 -26.45 -2.98 -10.10
N GLY A 239 -26.85 -2.66 -8.87
CA GLY A 239 -26.79 -3.57 -7.72
C GLY A 239 -25.40 -3.65 -7.05
N ALA A 240 -24.41 -2.90 -7.52
CA ALA A 240 -23.14 -2.83 -6.84
C ALA A 240 -23.27 -2.17 -5.46
N SER A 241 -22.50 -2.67 -4.49
CA SER A 241 -22.41 -2.07 -3.16
C SER A 241 -21.86 -0.64 -3.26
N PRO A 242 -22.41 0.30 -2.47
CA PRO A 242 -22.06 1.72 -2.62
C PRO A 242 -20.61 2.00 -2.25
N GLY A 243 -20.02 2.97 -2.92
CA GLY A 243 -18.69 3.49 -2.60
C GLY A 243 -17.51 2.67 -3.12
N ILE A 244 -17.71 1.54 -3.78
CA ILE A 244 -16.61 0.75 -4.34
C ILE A 244 -15.79 1.62 -5.31
N TRP A 245 -14.47 1.69 -5.03
CA TRP A 245 -13.48 2.34 -5.88
C TRP A 245 -12.74 1.33 -6.76
N SER A 246 -12.27 0.23 -6.16
CA SER A 246 -11.59 -0.90 -6.83
C SER A 246 -11.89 -2.20 -6.10
N TYR A 247 -11.59 -3.35 -6.73
CA TYR A 247 -11.98 -4.66 -6.21
C TYR A 247 -10.98 -5.77 -6.58
N GLY A 248 -11.24 -6.98 -6.12
CA GLY A 248 -10.35 -8.11 -6.37
C GLY A 248 -9.09 -8.06 -5.50
N ILE A 249 -9.23 -7.62 -4.25
CA ILE A 249 -8.15 -7.37 -3.30
C ILE A 249 -8.27 -8.36 -2.13
N ARG A 250 -7.16 -8.82 -1.59
CA ARG A 250 -7.17 -9.83 -0.52
C ARG A 250 -7.23 -9.20 0.88
N ASN A 251 -6.15 -8.56 1.33
CA ASN A 251 -6.06 -7.99 2.68
C ASN A 251 -5.08 -6.80 2.72
N PRO A 252 -5.52 -5.62 2.31
CA PRO A 252 -4.67 -4.44 2.21
C PRO A 252 -4.46 -3.79 3.58
N GLN A 253 -3.27 -3.93 4.16
CA GLN A 253 -2.89 -3.35 5.45
C GLN A 253 -1.95 -2.15 5.35
N GLY A 254 -1.69 -1.64 4.14
CA GLY A 254 -1.00 -0.37 3.89
C GLY A 254 -1.80 0.50 2.94
N ALA A 255 -1.82 1.82 3.18
CA ALA A 255 -2.39 2.79 2.25
C ALA A 255 -1.74 4.16 2.43
N ALA A 256 -1.45 4.82 1.32
CA ALA A 256 -0.97 6.20 1.29
C ALA A 256 -1.35 6.88 -0.02
N ILE A 257 -1.56 8.18 0.02
CA ILE A 257 -1.72 8.99 -1.18
C ILE A 257 -0.34 9.38 -1.69
N HIS A 258 -0.10 9.14 -2.98
CA HIS A 258 1.13 9.56 -3.63
C HIS A 258 1.21 11.08 -3.66
N PRO A 259 2.28 11.72 -3.11
CA PRO A 259 2.31 13.16 -2.87
C PRO A 259 2.25 14.01 -4.14
N ALA A 260 2.75 13.50 -5.28
CA ALA A 260 2.75 14.24 -6.53
C ALA A 260 1.53 13.95 -7.44
N THR A 261 1.02 12.70 -7.46
CA THR A 261 -0.06 12.31 -8.38
C THR A 261 -1.44 12.32 -7.73
N GLY A 262 -1.51 12.27 -6.39
CA GLY A 262 -2.78 12.14 -5.66
C GLY A 262 -3.47 10.79 -5.82
N GLU A 263 -2.79 9.80 -6.43
CA GLU A 263 -3.30 8.43 -6.54
C GLU A 263 -3.18 7.71 -5.19
N LEU A 264 -4.15 6.86 -4.89
CA LEU A 264 -4.05 5.95 -3.76
C LEU A 264 -3.12 4.80 -4.11
N TRP A 265 -2.12 4.57 -3.28
CA TRP A 265 -1.33 3.36 -3.26
C TRP A 265 -1.76 2.49 -2.08
N GLU A 266 -1.94 1.21 -2.33
CA GLU A 266 -2.28 0.22 -1.29
C GLU A 266 -1.29 -0.93 -1.32
N LEU A 267 -1.18 -1.60 -0.17
CA LEU A 267 -0.22 -2.67 0.06
C LEU A 267 -0.94 -3.84 0.73
N GLU A 268 -0.98 -4.98 0.04
CA GLU A 268 -1.76 -6.12 0.48
C GLU A 268 -0.96 -7.40 0.71
N HIS A 269 -1.52 -8.25 1.55
CA HIS A 269 -1.00 -9.59 1.81
C HIS A 269 -1.44 -10.55 0.73
N GLY A 270 -0.49 -11.21 0.08
CA GLY A 270 -0.76 -12.43 -0.68
C GLY A 270 -1.02 -13.64 0.22
N PRO A 271 -1.26 -14.82 -0.35
CA PRO A 271 -1.39 -16.06 0.43
C PRO A 271 0.00 -16.56 0.89
N GLN A 272 0.59 -17.53 0.24
CA GLN A 272 1.97 -17.96 0.51
C GLN A 272 2.91 -17.20 -0.43
N GLY A 273 3.43 -16.05 -0.01
CA GLY A 273 4.06 -15.04 -0.89
C GLY A 273 3.02 -14.28 -1.72
N GLY A 274 3.47 -13.52 -2.72
CA GLY A 274 2.60 -12.71 -3.57
C GLY A 274 1.98 -11.52 -2.85
N ASP A 275 2.66 -10.98 -1.84
CA ASP A 275 2.30 -9.67 -1.28
C ASP A 275 2.53 -8.60 -2.35
N GLU A 276 1.68 -7.60 -2.45
CA GLU A 276 1.66 -6.66 -3.57
C GLU A 276 1.56 -5.21 -3.12
N LEU A 277 2.27 -4.35 -3.85
CA LEU A 277 2.12 -2.89 -3.81
C LEU A 277 1.40 -2.45 -5.07
N ASN A 278 0.22 -1.89 -4.92
CA ASN A 278 -0.68 -1.54 -6.00
C ASN A 278 -0.98 -0.03 -6.02
N ILE A 279 -1.33 0.49 -7.20
CA ILE A 279 -1.99 1.79 -7.34
C ILE A 279 -3.48 1.53 -7.49
N ALA A 280 -4.26 1.82 -6.45
CA ALA A 280 -5.69 1.54 -6.43
C ALA A 280 -6.47 2.53 -7.31
N ARG A 281 -6.68 2.18 -8.58
CA ARG A 281 -7.38 3.01 -9.58
C ARG A 281 -8.86 2.71 -9.63
N ALA A 282 -9.63 3.74 -10.01
CA ALA A 282 -11.09 3.67 -10.13
C ALA A 282 -11.53 2.55 -11.09
N GLY A 283 -12.43 1.70 -10.64
CA GLY A 283 -13.03 0.63 -11.44
C GLY A 283 -12.14 -0.58 -11.71
N GLN A 284 -10.87 -0.57 -11.27
CA GLN A 284 -9.93 -1.64 -11.57
C GLN A 284 -10.12 -2.88 -10.70
N ASN A 285 -9.82 -4.04 -11.30
CA ASN A 285 -9.83 -5.36 -10.67
C ASN A 285 -8.38 -5.86 -10.51
N TYR A 286 -7.98 -6.21 -9.28
CA TYR A 286 -6.65 -6.68 -8.91
C TYR A 286 -6.54 -8.21 -8.87
N GLY A 287 -7.59 -8.93 -9.22
CA GLY A 287 -7.58 -10.34 -9.60
C GLY A 287 -7.78 -11.34 -8.48
N TRP A 288 -7.57 -11.00 -7.21
CA TRP A 288 -7.81 -11.96 -6.11
C TRP A 288 -9.26 -12.46 -6.07
N PRO A 289 -9.55 -13.77 -5.89
CA PRO A 289 -8.63 -14.91 -5.70
C PRO A 289 -8.29 -15.68 -6.98
N ASN A 290 -8.63 -15.14 -8.16
CA ASN A 290 -8.47 -15.84 -9.43
C ASN A 290 -7.00 -15.88 -9.88
N VAL A 291 -6.20 -14.86 -9.52
CA VAL A 291 -4.78 -14.75 -9.81
C VAL A 291 -4.05 -14.19 -8.60
N SER A 292 -2.83 -14.64 -8.37
CA SER A 292 -1.88 -14.09 -7.39
C SER A 292 -0.48 -14.59 -7.69
N TYR A 293 0.50 -13.75 -7.49
CA TYR A 293 1.92 -14.14 -7.50
C TYR A 293 2.30 -15.04 -6.32
N GLY A 294 1.38 -15.29 -5.39
CA GLY A 294 1.53 -16.24 -4.30
C GLY A 294 0.90 -17.59 -4.61
N CYS A 295 1.27 -18.56 -3.79
CA CYS A 295 0.77 -19.93 -3.86
C CYS A 295 -0.30 -20.19 -2.80
N ASN A 296 -1.13 -21.21 -3.00
CA ASN A 296 -1.98 -21.70 -1.91
C ASN A 296 -1.13 -22.15 -0.72
N TYR A 297 -1.64 -21.94 0.49
CA TYR A 297 -0.93 -22.37 1.69
C TYR A 297 -0.61 -23.87 1.68
N GLY A 298 0.64 -24.17 2.03
CA GLY A 298 1.16 -25.53 2.02
C GLY A 298 1.66 -26.05 0.67
N ALA A 299 1.63 -25.23 -0.38
CA ALA A 299 2.25 -25.57 -1.65
C ALA A 299 3.78 -25.66 -1.48
N THR A 300 4.37 -26.72 -2.10
CA THR A 300 5.80 -26.98 -2.02
C THR A 300 6.47 -27.09 -3.40
N THR A 301 5.68 -27.09 -4.47
CA THR A 301 6.18 -27.22 -5.85
C THR A 301 6.43 -25.85 -6.49
N PRO A 302 7.52 -25.70 -7.28
CA PRO A 302 7.70 -24.52 -8.12
C PRO A 302 6.56 -24.33 -9.14
N GLY A 303 6.24 -23.08 -9.49
CA GLY A 303 5.17 -22.75 -10.42
C GLY A 303 3.76 -22.92 -9.85
N CYS A 304 3.64 -22.79 -8.51
CA CYS A 304 2.38 -22.97 -7.78
C CYS A 304 1.52 -21.70 -7.70
N GLU A 305 1.91 -20.63 -8.38
CA GLU A 305 1.22 -19.35 -8.35
C GLU A 305 -0.24 -19.49 -8.79
N ILE A 306 -1.15 -18.88 -8.04
CA ILE A 306 -2.59 -18.94 -8.32
C ILE A 306 -2.86 -18.30 -9.68
N GLY A 307 -3.57 -19.01 -10.55
CA GLY A 307 -3.92 -18.52 -11.88
C GLY A 307 -2.71 -18.27 -12.80
N GLY A 308 -1.52 -18.80 -12.45
CA GLY A 308 -0.28 -18.59 -13.19
C GLY A 308 0.46 -17.30 -12.80
N GLY A 309 -0.02 -16.56 -11.82
CA GLY A 309 0.65 -15.39 -11.22
C GLY A 309 0.51 -14.08 -12.00
N VAL A 310 0.59 -14.10 -13.32
CA VAL A 310 0.53 -12.89 -14.15
C VAL A 310 -0.90 -12.34 -14.23
N HIS A 311 -1.10 -11.08 -13.86
CA HIS A 311 -2.41 -10.45 -13.80
C HIS A 311 -2.88 -9.94 -15.17
N ALA A 312 -2.00 -9.30 -15.92
CA ALA A 312 -2.34 -8.76 -17.24
C ALA A 312 -2.54 -9.87 -18.29
N PRO A 313 -3.44 -9.67 -19.27
CA PRO A 313 -4.22 -8.45 -19.53
C PRO A 313 -5.57 -8.41 -18.79
N GLN A 314 -5.95 -9.45 -18.06
CA GLN A 314 -7.29 -9.62 -17.50
C GLN A 314 -7.48 -8.79 -16.22
N TYR A 315 -6.42 -8.61 -15.45
CA TYR A 315 -6.40 -7.90 -14.19
C TYR A 315 -5.29 -6.85 -14.17
N THR A 316 -5.31 -5.98 -13.17
CA THR A 316 -4.30 -4.93 -13.00
C THR A 316 -3.04 -5.51 -12.37
N GLU A 317 -1.88 -5.30 -13.02
CA GLU A 317 -0.58 -5.69 -12.50
C GLU A 317 -0.17 -4.83 -11.29
N PRO A 318 0.45 -5.42 -10.26
CA PRO A 318 1.05 -4.67 -9.19
C PRO A 318 2.29 -3.88 -9.65
N VAL A 319 2.57 -2.77 -8.99
CA VAL A 319 3.80 -2.00 -9.15
C VAL A 319 5.01 -2.80 -8.65
N SER A 320 4.81 -3.56 -7.58
CA SER A 320 5.85 -4.31 -6.89
C SER A 320 5.23 -5.50 -6.16
N ARG A 321 6.01 -6.59 -6.00
CA ARG A 321 5.55 -7.81 -5.33
C ARG A 321 6.65 -8.46 -4.48
N TRP A 322 6.27 -9.22 -3.48
CA TRP A 322 7.18 -9.99 -2.64
C TRP A 322 6.83 -11.48 -2.66
N PRO A 323 7.82 -12.33 -2.91
CA PRO A 323 9.22 -11.98 -3.22
C PRO A 323 9.37 -11.34 -4.60
N ALA A 324 10.55 -10.75 -4.85
CA ALA A 324 10.89 -10.15 -6.13
C ALA A 324 10.78 -11.16 -7.29
N PRO A 325 10.57 -10.71 -8.54
CA PRO A 325 10.57 -11.58 -9.71
C PRO A 325 11.82 -12.46 -9.79
N GLY A 326 11.65 -13.72 -10.22
CA GLY A 326 12.74 -14.68 -10.35
C GLY A 326 13.12 -15.42 -9.07
N THR A 327 12.51 -15.10 -7.92
CA THR A 327 12.68 -15.90 -6.70
C THR A 327 11.98 -17.25 -6.86
N PRO A 328 12.64 -18.39 -6.56
CA PRO A 328 11.99 -19.70 -6.66
C PRO A 328 10.80 -19.85 -5.69
N THR A 329 9.75 -20.50 -6.16
CA THR A 329 8.60 -20.91 -5.32
C THR A 329 8.90 -22.24 -4.60
N PRO A 330 8.27 -22.57 -3.46
CA PRO A 330 7.23 -21.80 -2.78
C PRO A 330 7.79 -20.60 -2.04
N TYR A 331 6.97 -19.54 -1.97
CA TYR A 331 7.38 -18.27 -1.37
C TYR A 331 7.04 -18.17 0.12
N SER A 332 7.67 -17.19 0.78
CA SER A 332 7.24 -16.71 2.09
C SER A 332 6.75 -15.27 1.96
N SER A 333 5.56 -14.98 2.50
CA SER A 333 5.04 -13.63 2.63
C SER A 333 5.91 -12.82 3.61
N ILE A 334 6.13 -11.54 3.32
CA ILE A 334 6.67 -10.60 4.30
C ILE A 334 5.58 -10.08 5.24
N ALA A 335 4.31 -10.36 4.92
CA ALA A 335 3.12 -9.84 5.59
C ALA A 335 3.22 -8.31 5.74
N PRO A 336 3.10 -7.55 4.65
CA PRO A 336 3.34 -6.10 4.65
C PRO A 336 2.28 -5.36 5.45
N SER A 337 2.66 -4.23 6.04
CA SER A 337 1.74 -3.40 6.83
C SER A 337 2.27 -1.98 6.91
N GLY A 338 1.39 -0.98 7.03
CA GLY A 338 1.77 0.42 7.05
C GLY A 338 2.53 0.86 5.80
N LEU A 339 2.15 1.98 5.23
CA LEU A 339 2.72 2.53 4.00
C LEU A 339 2.85 4.04 4.13
N THR A 340 3.96 4.61 3.68
CA THR A 340 4.13 6.05 3.54
C THR A 340 5.12 6.38 2.44
N PHE A 341 4.93 7.53 1.79
CA PHE A 341 5.95 8.16 0.94
C PHE A 341 6.80 9.08 1.80
N TYR A 342 8.09 9.10 1.54
CA TYR A 342 9.00 10.02 2.22
C TYR A 342 9.12 11.32 1.44
N THR A 343 8.86 12.44 2.11
CA THR A 343 8.95 13.80 1.57
C THR A 343 9.78 14.73 2.44
N GLY A 344 10.39 14.20 3.51
CA GLY A 344 11.18 14.95 4.47
C GLY A 344 12.55 15.34 3.94
N SER A 345 13.23 16.23 4.63
CA SER A 345 14.58 16.71 4.28
C SER A 345 15.72 15.99 5.03
N GLY A 346 15.39 15.21 6.08
CA GLY A 346 16.39 14.50 6.88
C GLY A 346 17.19 13.44 6.12
N PHE A 347 16.57 12.84 5.09
CA PHE A 347 17.19 11.91 4.17
C PHE A 347 16.90 12.34 2.72
N PRO A 348 17.66 13.29 2.16
CA PRO A 348 17.43 13.77 0.78
C PRO A 348 17.42 12.64 -0.26
N GLU A 349 18.21 11.59 -0.04
CA GLU A 349 18.32 10.39 -0.89
C GLU A 349 17.10 9.46 -0.79
N TRP A 350 16.17 9.73 0.13
CA TRP A 350 14.94 8.97 0.30
C TRP A 350 13.70 9.67 -0.25
N GLN A 351 13.85 10.90 -0.72
CA GLN A 351 12.72 11.67 -1.24
C GLN A 351 12.00 10.94 -2.37
N GLY A 352 10.66 10.88 -2.30
CA GLY A 352 9.81 10.16 -3.25
C GLY A 352 9.81 8.65 -3.09
N ASN A 353 10.64 8.07 -2.20
CA ASN A 353 10.64 6.63 -1.99
C ASN A 353 9.46 6.19 -1.12
N VAL A 354 9.06 4.95 -1.30
CA VAL A 354 8.01 4.29 -0.50
C VAL A 354 8.64 3.54 0.66
N PHE A 355 8.07 3.70 1.84
CA PHE A 355 8.44 2.94 3.03
C PHE A 355 7.26 2.11 3.51
N LEU A 356 7.52 0.84 3.79
CA LEU A 356 6.51 -0.08 4.29
C LEU A 356 7.04 -0.95 5.42
N GLY A 357 6.18 -1.24 6.37
CA GLY A 357 6.47 -2.18 7.45
C GLY A 357 6.24 -3.62 7.01
N ALA A 358 7.02 -4.56 7.55
CA ALA A 358 6.80 -5.98 7.37
C ALA A 358 6.61 -6.68 8.71
N LEU A 359 5.55 -7.48 8.82
CA LEU A 359 5.22 -8.22 10.04
C LEU A 359 5.98 -9.54 10.10
N ALA A 360 5.86 -10.40 9.09
CA ALA A 360 6.62 -11.65 9.00
C ALA A 360 8.05 -11.39 8.56
N GLY A 361 8.27 -10.44 7.67
CA GLY A 361 9.60 -10.02 7.22
C GLY A 361 10.42 -9.24 8.26
N THR A 362 9.82 -8.83 9.37
CA THR A 362 10.45 -8.15 10.53
C THR A 362 11.46 -7.06 10.14
N ALA A 363 11.06 -6.16 9.25
CA ALA A 363 11.91 -5.10 8.72
C ALA A 363 11.07 -3.89 8.27
N LEU A 364 11.72 -2.76 8.12
CA LEU A 364 11.27 -1.65 7.30
C LEU A 364 11.82 -1.84 5.89
N TRP A 365 10.95 -1.85 4.89
CA TRP A 365 11.37 -1.88 3.50
C TRP A 365 11.31 -0.49 2.90
N ARG A 366 12.34 -0.14 2.14
CA ARG A 366 12.37 1.03 1.26
C ARG A 366 12.29 0.55 -0.17
N VAL A 367 11.35 1.09 -0.94
CA VAL A 367 11.20 0.84 -2.38
C VAL A 367 11.51 2.14 -3.12
N VAL A 368 12.49 2.07 -4.00
CA VAL A 368 12.90 3.19 -4.87
C VAL A 368 12.13 3.10 -6.16
N LEU A 369 11.48 4.19 -6.54
CA LEU A 369 10.63 4.27 -7.71
C LEU A 369 11.21 5.22 -8.76
N ASN A 370 10.96 4.90 -10.03
CA ASN A 370 11.05 5.83 -11.16
C ASN A 370 9.64 5.92 -11.79
N GLY A 371 8.94 7.01 -11.51
CA GLY A 371 7.50 7.07 -11.78
C GLY A 371 6.77 5.96 -11.00
N ASN A 372 6.03 5.11 -11.70
CA ASN A 372 5.29 4.00 -11.11
C ASN A 372 6.02 2.65 -11.23
N VAL A 373 7.32 2.65 -11.49
CA VAL A 373 8.13 1.43 -11.68
C VAL A 373 9.13 1.31 -10.55
N GLU A 374 9.17 0.16 -9.89
CA GLU A 374 10.22 -0.14 -8.93
C GLU A 374 11.57 -0.27 -9.63
N VAL A 375 12.57 0.47 -9.13
CA VAL A 375 13.97 0.41 -9.60
C VAL A 375 14.80 -0.49 -8.70
N SER A 376 14.59 -0.37 -7.39
CA SER A 376 15.28 -1.18 -6.39
C SER A 376 14.51 -1.19 -5.07
N ARG A 377 14.87 -2.11 -4.21
CA ARG A 377 14.35 -2.16 -2.82
C ARG A 377 15.45 -2.53 -1.86
N GLU A 378 15.34 -2.07 -0.63
CA GLU A 378 16.23 -2.47 0.43
C GLU A 378 15.48 -2.78 1.72
N ARG A 379 16.11 -3.58 2.55
CA ARG A 379 15.58 -4.05 3.83
C ARG A 379 16.33 -3.37 4.96
N LEU A 380 15.68 -2.46 5.66
CA LEU A 380 16.24 -1.66 6.74
C LEU A 380 15.87 -2.23 8.11
N PHE A 381 16.77 -2.10 9.08
CA PHE A 381 16.54 -2.42 10.50
C PHE A 381 16.09 -3.87 10.77
N ALA A 382 16.43 -4.80 9.90
CA ALA A 382 16.07 -6.21 10.06
C ALA A 382 16.63 -6.83 11.36
N SER A 383 17.78 -6.33 11.84
CA SER A 383 18.41 -6.77 13.10
C SER A 383 17.57 -6.48 14.34
N LEU A 384 16.57 -5.57 14.25
CA LEU A 384 15.65 -5.33 15.35
C LEU A 384 14.72 -6.52 15.60
N GLY A 385 14.48 -7.39 14.61
CA GLY A 385 13.58 -8.53 14.71
C GLY A 385 12.14 -8.16 15.05
N GLN A 386 11.70 -6.92 14.70
CA GLN A 386 10.40 -6.40 15.09
C GLN A 386 9.38 -6.51 13.95
N ARG A 387 8.16 -6.92 14.32
CA ARG A 387 6.99 -6.85 13.42
C ARG A 387 6.54 -5.40 13.33
N ILE A 388 6.81 -4.76 12.19
CA ILE A 388 6.52 -3.33 11.98
C ILE A 388 5.09 -3.20 11.45
N ARG A 389 4.22 -2.54 12.24
CA ARG A 389 2.77 -2.44 12.00
C ARG A 389 2.36 -1.18 11.25
N CYS A 390 2.94 -0.05 11.57
CA CYS A 390 2.59 1.24 11.02
C CYS A 390 3.86 2.04 10.74
N VAL A 391 3.90 2.72 9.61
CA VAL A 391 4.99 3.62 9.23
C VAL A 391 4.37 4.96 8.83
N LYS A 392 4.88 6.05 9.36
CA LYS A 392 4.44 7.42 9.04
C LYS A 392 5.65 8.36 9.06
N GLN A 393 5.59 9.42 8.28
CA GLN A 393 6.51 10.55 8.42
C GLN A 393 5.93 11.52 9.46
N GLY A 394 6.78 11.95 10.39
CA GLY A 394 6.44 12.98 11.39
C GLY A 394 6.52 14.39 10.81
N PRO A 395 5.93 15.38 11.51
CA PRO A 395 6.00 16.79 11.09
C PRO A 395 7.42 17.36 11.12
N ASP A 396 8.32 16.72 11.85
CA ASP A 396 9.76 17.01 11.89
C ASP A 396 10.55 16.45 10.69
N GLY A 397 9.86 15.75 9.76
CA GLY A 397 10.45 15.16 8.57
C GLY A 397 11.15 13.82 8.78
N TRP A 398 11.18 13.27 10.00
CA TRP A 398 11.69 11.93 10.27
C TRP A 398 10.63 10.85 10.06
N LEU A 399 11.06 9.61 9.83
CA LEU A 399 10.15 8.48 9.81
C LEU A 399 9.93 7.94 11.23
N TYR A 400 8.72 7.47 11.46
CA TYR A 400 8.32 6.81 12.69
C TYR A 400 7.65 5.49 12.37
N PHE A 401 7.87 4.47 13.20
CA PHE A 401 7.14 3.23 13.06
C PHE A 401 6.73 2.61 14.39
N LEU A 402 5.55 1.99 14.36
CA LEU A 402 5.02 1.19 15.47
C LEU A 402 5.31 -0.28 15.24
N THR A 403 5.54 -1.02 16.33
CA THR A 403 5.71 -2.47 16.30
C THR A 403 4.65 -3.19 17.11
N ASP A 404 4.32 -4.42 16.72
CA ASP A 404 3.35 -5.26 17.46
C ASP A 404 3.79 -5.51 18.92
N SER A 405 5.09 -5.37 19.23
CA SER A 405 5.64 -5.48 20.60
C SER A 405 5.41 -4.25 21.47
N GLY A 406 4.68 -3.24 20.99
CA GLY A 406 4.33 -2.06 21.78
C GLY A 406 5.35 -0.93 21.77
N ARG A 407 6.20 -0.87 20.74
CA ARG A 407 7.26 0.15 20.65
C ARG A 407 6.96 1.16 19.55
N LEU A 408 7.28 2.42 19.84
CA LEU A 408 7.40 3.48 18.85
C LEU A 408 8.88 3.76 18.60
N TYR A 409 9.29 3.72 17.35
CA TYR A 409 10.63 4.08 16.90
C TYR A 409 10.61 5.36 16.11
N ARG A 410 11.67 6.17 16.22
CA ARG A 410 12.01 7.24 15.28
C ARG A 410 13.22 6.82 14.47
N VAL A 411 13.20 7.12 13.18
CA VAL A 411 14.33 6.91 12.26
C VAL A 411 14.96 8.26 11.96
N ASP A 412 16.18 8.44 12.42
CA ASP A 412 16.99 9.65 12.23
C ASP A 412 18.44 9.31 11.82
N ARG A 413 19.33 10.28 11.81
CA ARG A 413 20.78 10.11 11.56
C ARG A 413 21.57 10.06 12.86
#